data_2011ac04bcc7f38d09f592d1b4c13e9a
#
_entry.id   2011ac04bcc7f38d09f592d1b4c13e9a
#
_cell.length_a   1.000
_cell.length_b   1.000
_cell.length_c   1.000
_cell.angle_alpha   90.00
_cell.angle_beta   90.00
_cell.angle_gamma   90.00
#
_symmetry.space_group_name_H-M   'P 1'
#
loop_
_entity.id
_entity.type
_entity.pdbx_description
1 polymer ?
#
loop_
_entity_poly.entity_id
_entity_poly.type
_entity_poly.pdbx_seq_one_letter_code
_entity_poly.pdbx_strand_id
1 'polypeptide(L)'
;MIMEVIPGGPADRDKRAIRLTKGDKIIGVGQGDGAIEDIVHLPLNKAVRKIRGEKGTKVVLSVIPASDPSGTSTKIVDLIRDEVKLEEQAATGHVARVTLPDGTVRKLGVVKLPTFYGTMDKRPNQPGFRSATVDVAKRLAAFNSENVSGLILDLRDNGGGSLREAVSLTGLFVRSGPVVQVREARQIVVLPVPNMDPAMAFRKPVLVLINRASASASEIVAGALQDYGRAVLVGDTQSHGKGTVQTVMPLGSEKFGSMKVTTASFYRINGASTQRKGVGADIVIPSTLDGLDIGEDKLPGSLPWTQIEQALYIPVADVSKF
;
A
#
# COMPACT_ATOMS: atom_id res chain seq x y z
N MET A 1 21.69 7.03 4.14
CA MET A 1 21.18 7.36 5.50
C MET A 1 20.06 6.37 5.84
N ILE A 2 20.02 5.91 7.09
CA ILE A 2 18.96 5.02 7.59
C ILE A 2 17.74 5.87 7.95
N MET A 3 16.65 5.67 7.23
CA MET A 3 15.41 6.39 7.48
C MET A 3 14.65 5.80 8.66
N GLU A 4 14.73 4.49 8.81
CA GLU A 4 14.05 3.73 9.85
C GLU A 4 14.70 2.37 10.07
N VAL A 5 14.63 1.83 11.28
CA VAL A 5 15.00 0.45 11.62
C VAL A 5 13.72 -0.36 11.72
N ILE A 6 13.57 -1.37 10.86
CA ILE A 6 12.32 -2.14 10.76
C ILE A 6 12.14 -3.02 12.00
N PRO A 7 11.04 -2.89 12.74
CA PRO A 7 10.74 -3.71 13.91
C PRO A 7 10.79 -5.21 13.62
N GLY A 8 11.32 -5.98 14.55
CA GLY A 8 11.49 -7.42 14.40
C GLY A 8 12.57 -7.84 13.41
N GLY A 9 13.20 -6.91 12.69
CA GLY A 9 14.32 -7.18 11.79
C GLY A 9 15.66 -7.41 12.54
N PRO A 10 16.71 -7.88 11.83
CA PRO A 10 18.02 -8.12 12.44
C PRO A 10 18.61 -6.91 13.18
N ALA A 11 18.47 -5.72 12.61
CA ALA A 11 18.97 -4.47 13.22
C ALA A 11 18.16 -4.04 14.44
N ASP A 12 16.85 -4.30 14.50
CA ASP A 12 16.01 -4.01 15.66
C ASP A 12 16.23 -5.00 16.81
N ARG A 13 16.45 -6.26 16.45
CA ARG A 13 16.78 -7.32 17.44
C ARG A 13 18.17 -7.16 18.04
N ASP A 14 19.04 -6.37 17.43
CA ASP A 14 20.35 -6.06 17.97
C ASP A 14 20.23 -5.11 19.18
N LYS A 15 20.47 -5.63 20.37
CA LYS A 15 20.40 -4.87 21.63
C LYS A 15 21.79 -4.42 22.14
N ARG A 16 22.85 -4.62 21.32
CA ARG A 16 24.21 -4.19 21.70
C ARG A 16 24.27 -2.65 21.79
N ALA A 17 25.25 -2.16 22.53
CA ALA A 17 25.48 -0.70 22.65
C ALA A 17 25.83 -0.08 21.28
N ILE A 18 26.62 -0.79 20.47
CA ILE A 18 26.96 -0.39 19.10
C ILE A 18 26.00 -1.10 18.14
N ARG A 19 24.97 -0.38 17.69
CA ARG A 19 23.94 -0.89 16.80
C ARG A 19 23.54 0.17 15.77
N LEU A 20 22.75 -0.23 14.77
CA LEU A 20 22.15 0.70 13.81
C LEU A 20 21.00 1.47 14.45
N THR A 21 20.94 2.77 14.15
CA THR A 21 19.86 3.66 14.55
C THR A 21 19.38 4.53 13.41
N LYS A 22 18.17 5.07 13.52
CA LYS A 22 17.64 6.05 12.57
C LYS A 22 18.58 7.25 12.47
N GLY A 23 18.84 7.70 11.23
CA GLY A 23 19.75 8.82 10.94
C GLY A 23 21.20 8.41 10.69
N ASP A 24 21.61 7.20 11.07
CA ASP A 24 22.95 6.70 10.79
C ASP A 24 23.21 6.66 9.26
N LYS A 25 24.45 6.92 8.86
CA LYS A 25 24.87 6.89 7.44
C LYS A 25 25.83 5.70 7.20
N ILE A 26 25.40 4.73 6.42
CA ILE A 26 26.26 3.60 6.02
C ILE A 26 27.21 4.09 4.93
N ILE A 27 28.51 3.95 5.17
CA ILE A 27 29.58 4.38 4.26
C ILE A 27 30.41 3.22 3.71
N GLY A 28 30.36 2.04 4.36
CA GLY A 28 31.12 0.87 3.93
C GLY A 28 30.36 -0.42 4.21
N VAL A 29 30.63 -1.47 3.40
CA VAL A 29 30.02 -2.79 3.51
C VAL A 29 31.05 -3.89 3.34
N GLY A 30 31.16 -4.78 4.31
CA GLY A 30 31.97 -6.01 4.26
C GLY A 30 31.09 -7.26 4.24
N GLN A 31 31.59 -8.33 3.64
CA GLN A 31 30.93 -9.63 3.58
C GLN A 31 31.64 -10.62 4.49
N GLY A 32 30.94 -11.24 5.43
CA GLY A 32 31.56 -12.15 6.41
C GLY A 32 32.66 -11.46 7.20
N ASP A 33 33.87 -12.01 7.13
CA ASP A 33 35.07 -11.44 7.76
C ASP A 33 36.01 -10.78 6.72
N GLY A 34 35.50 -10.50 5.53
CA GLY A 34 36.22 -9.82 4.46
C GLY A 34 36.39 -8.32 4.66
N ALA A 35 37.17 -7.69 3.80
CA ALA A 35 37.43 -6.26 3.82
C ALA A 35 36.13 -5.45 3.62
N ILE A 36 36.05 -4.30 4.29
CA ILE A 36 34.96 -3.34 4.12
C ILE A 36 35.23 -2.50 2.88
N GLU A 37 34.34 -2.56 1.90
CA GLU A 37 34.36 -1.74 0.70
C GLU A 37 33.62 -0.43 0.94
N ASP A 38 34.18 0.68 0.44
CA ASP A 38 33.51 1.99 0.45
C ASP A 38 32.31 2.00 -0.53
N ILE A 39 31.19 2.55 -0.08
CA ILE A 39 29.94 2.65 -0.86
C ILE A 39 29.44 4.09 -1.02
N VAL A 40 30.20 5.09 -0.57
CA VAL A 40 29.74 6.49 -0.51
C VAL A 40 29.31 7.02 -1.88
N HIS A 41 30.05 6.65 -2.94
CA HIS A 41 29.75 7.12 -4.30
C HIS A 41 28.94 6.14 -5.14
N LEU A 42 28.47 5.03 -4.54
CA LEU A 42 27.66 4.07 -5.27
C LEU A 42 26.21 4.53 -5.39
N PRO A 43 25.57 4.31 -6.54
CA PRO A 43 24.10 4.43 -6.64
C PRO A 43 23.40 3.60 -5.56
N LEU A 44 22.32 4.14 -4.98
CA LEU A 44 21.62 3.54 -3.85
C LEU A 44 21.27 2.05 -4.07
N ASN A 45 20.81 1.70 -5.28
CA ASN A 45 20.48 0.32 -5.64
C ASN A 45 21.70 -0.62 -5.59
N LYS A 46 22.90 -0.16 -5.96
CA LYS A 46 24.14 -0.94 -5.86
C LYS A 46 24.58 -1.10 -4.40
N ALA A 47 24.51 -0.02 -3.61
CA ALA A 47 24.80 -0.09 -2.18
C ALA A 47 23.85 -1.07 -1.46
N VAL A 48 22.55 -0.99 -1.73
CA VAL A 48 21.54 -1.89 -1.15
C VAL A 48 21.79 -3.36 -1.53
N ARG A 49 22.20 -3.66 -2.78
CA ARG A 49 22.57 -5.03 -3.19
C ARG A 49 23.74 -5.60 -2.39
N LYS A 50 24.72 -4.77 -2.02
CA LYS A 50 25.85 -5.21 -1.18
C LYS A 50 25.44 -5.47 0.27
N ILE A 51 24.48 -4.69 0.79
CA ILE A 51 23.95 -4.85 2.16
C ILE A 51 23.07 -6.09 2.25
N ARG A 52 22.20 -6.33 1.24
CA ARG A 52 21.36 -7.53 1.14
C ARG A 52 22.20 -8.77 0.82
N GLY A 53 21.68 -9.95 1.12
CA GLY A 53 22.30 -11.23 0.84
C GLY A 53 21.48 -12.37 1.43
N GLU A 54 22.01 -13.59 1.33
CA GLU A 54 21.34 -14.80 1.80
C GLU A 54 21.14 -14.77 3.32
N LYS A 55 19.99 -15.30 3.76
CA LYS A 55 19.67 -15.50 5.17
C LYS A 55 20.75 -16.30 5.86
N GLY A 56 21.13 -15.89 7.08
CA GLY A 56 22.17 -16.53 7.89
C GLY A 56 23.58 -16.05 7.57
N THR A 57 23.81 -15.28 6.51
CA THR A 57 25.14 -14.72 6.21
C THR A 57 25.42 -13.44 7.01
N LYS A 58 26.69 -13.20 7.33
CA LYS A 58 27.16 -12.03 8.07
C LYS A 58 27.41 -10.86 7.12
N VAL A 59 26.95 -9.67 7.48
CA VAL A 59 27.31 -8.40 6.85
C VAL A 59 27.93 -7.49 7.91
N VAL A 60 29.00 -6.79 7.53
CA VAL A 60 29.68 -5.80 8.37
C VAL A 60 29.53 -4.43 7.76
N LEU A 61 29.03 -3.47 8.55
CA LEU A 61 28.73 -2.13 8.08
C LEU A 61 29.63 -1.12 8.79
N SER A 62 30.32 -0.26 8.01
CA SER A 62 30.95 0.94 8.52
C SER A 62 29.96 2.09 8.46
N VAL A 63 29.77 2.76 9.60
CA VAL A 63 28.62 3.67 9.79
C VAL A 63 29.05 4.95 10.49
N ILE A 64 28.67 6.10 9.95
CA ILE A 64 28.75 7.38 10.67
C ILE A 64 27.50 7.49 11.55
N PRO A 65 27.63 7.62 12.88
CA PRO A 65 26.49 7.75 13.78
C PRO A 65 25.66 9.00 13.52
N ALA A 66 24.35 8.93 13.72
CA ALA A 66 23.46 10.09 13.64
C ALA A 66 23.83 11.20 14.65
N SER A 67 24.48 10.82 15.77
CA SER A 67 24.96 11.73 16.81
C SER A 67 26.21 12.52 16.42
N ASP A 68 26.87 12.16 15.30
CA ASP A 68 28.04 12.88 14.77
C ASP A 68 27.73 13.58 13.44
N PRO A 69 27.24 14.82 13.48
CA PRO A 69 26.95 15.59 12.26
C PRO A 69 28.21 15.93 11.43
N SER A 70 29.37 15.96 12.10
CA SER A 70 30.67 16.27 11.45
C SER A 70 31.19 15.11 10.61
N GLY A 71 30.75 13.88 10.88
CA GLY A 71 31.12 12.69 10.12
C GLY A 71 32.58 12.23 10.38
N THR A 72 33.15 12.65 11.49
CA THR A 72 34.55 12.33 11.86
C THR A 72 34.69 11.00 12.56
N SER A 73 33.63 10.50 13.20
CA SER A 73 33.63 9.19 13.87
C SER A 73 32.93 8.14 13.04
N THR A 74 33.41 6.91 13.15
CA THR A 74 32.77 5.74 12.55
C THR A 74 32.58 4.64 13.56
N LYS A 75 31.50 3.89 13.46
CA LYS A 75 31.24 2.65 14.20
C LYS A 75 31.10 1.48 13.24
N ILE A 76 31.57 0.31 13.69
CA ILE A 76 31.38 -0.94 12.94
C ILE A 76 30.23 -1.70 13.56
N VAL A 77 29.28 -2.09 12.71
CA VAL A 77 28.12 -2.89 13.11
C VAL A 77 28.07 -4.12 12.24
N ASP A 78 28.20 -5.30 12.84
CA ASP A 78 28.00 -6.57 12.16
C ASP A 78 26.60 -7.11 12.44
N LEU A 79 25.95 -7.66 11.43
CA LEU A 79 24.62 -8.25 11.52
C LEU A 79 24.58 -9.59 10.80
N ILE A 80 23.82 -10.53 11.33
CA ILE A 80 23.46 -11.74 10.59
C ILE A 80 22.17 -11.44 9.82
N ARG A 81 22.21 -11.62 8.51
CA ARG A 81 21.06 -11.42 7.64
C ARG A 81 19.94 -12.39 7.97
N ASP A 82 18.74 -11.91 8.02
CA ASP A 82 17.54 -12.69 8.24
C ASP A 82 16.40 -12.14 7.39
N GLU A 83 15.35 -12.91 7.25
CA GLU A 83 14.13 -12.47 6.61
C GLU A 83 13.50 -11.34 7.44
N VAL A 84 13.41 -10.16 6.84
CA VAL A 84 12.69 -9.03 7.44
C VAL A 84 11.22 -9.21 7.14
N LYS A 85 10.45 -9.66 8.12
CA LYS A 85 8.99 -9.67 8.01
C LYS A 85 8.51 -8.25 8.12
N LEU A 86 8.08 -7.69 7.00
CA LEU A 86 7.47 -6.35 6.96
C LEU A 86 6.06 -6.41 7.59
N GLU A 87 5.97 -6.70 8.89
CA GLU A 87 4.70 -6.69 9.62
C GLU A 87 4.09 -5.29 9.65
N GLU A 88 4.89 -4.24 9.55
CA GLU A 88 4.45 -2.85 9.42
C GLU A 88 3.64 -2.56 8.16
N GLN A 89 3.75 -3.42 7.13
CA GLN A 89 2.90 -3.33 5.94
C GLN A 89 1.60 -4.12 6.07
N ALA A 90 1.36 -4.78 7.21
CA ALA A 90 0.11 -5.48 7.44
C ALA A 90 -1.02 -4.50 7.79
N ALA A 91 -2.26 -4.89 7.46
CA ALA A 91 -3.44 -4.15 7.89
C ALA A 91 -3.52 -4.11 9.42
N THR A 92 -3.58 -2.90 9.98
CA THR A 92 -3.78 -2.67 11.41
C THR A 92 -5.20 -2.18 11.67
N GLY A 93 -5.71 -2.38 12.89
CA GLY A 93 -7.04 -1.89 13.22
C GLY A 93 -7.23 -1.70 14.73
N HIS A 94 -8.04 -0.69 15.07
CA HIS A 94 -8.44 -0.39 16.42
C HIS A 94 -9.84 0.20 16.45
N VAL A 95 -10.45 0.26 17.63
CA VAL A 95 -11.74 0.94 17.83
C VAL A 95 -11.49 2.31 18.43
N ALA A 96 -11.93 3.34 17.70
CA ALA A 96 -11.97 4.72 18.18
C ALA A 96 -13.33 5.01 18.85
N ARG A 97 -13.30 5.80 19.92
CA ARG A 97 -14.53 6.32 20.57
C ARG A 97 -14.65 7.80 20.25
N VAL A 98 -15.79 8.18 19.70
CA VAL A 98 -16.08 9.56 19.32
C VAL A 98 -17.29 10.02 20.11
N THR A 99 -17.16 11.13 20.83
CA THR A 99 -18.29 11.78 21.50
C THR A 99 -18.91 12.77 20.54
N LEU A 100 -20.19 12.60 20.25
CA LEU A 100 -20.97 13.49 19.40
C LEU A 100 -21.37 14.76 20.18
N PRO A 101 -21.79 15.84 19.50
CA PRO A 101 -22.22 17.08 20.14
C PRO A 101 -23.37 16.90 21.14
N ASP A 102 -24.19 15.88 20.97
CA ASP A 102 -25.28 15.52 21.88
C ASP A 102 -24.84 14.71 23.12
N GLY A 103 -23.53 14.50 23.28
CA GLY A 103 -22.95 13.69 24.36
C GLY A 103 -22.96 12.18 24.09
N THR A 104 -23.56 11.71 23.01
CA THR A 104 -23.58 10.28 22.66
C THR A 104 -22.19 9.80 22.27
N VAL A 105 -21.73 8.69 22.84
CA VAL A 105 -20.46 8.05 22.47
C VAL A 105 -20.70 6.99 21.39
N ARG A 106 -20.02 7.13 20.26
CA ARG A 106 -20.05 6.15 19.16
C ARG A 106 -18.70 5.45 19.07
N LYS A 107 -18.74 4.15 18.81
CA LYS A 107 -17.56 3.34 18.50
C LYS A 107 -17.39 3.27 16.99
N LEU A 108 -16.23 3.59 16.48
CA LEU A 108 -15.86 3.45 15.06
C LEU A 108 -14.72 2.48 14.93
N GLY A 109 -14.84 1.50 14.03
CA GLY A 109 -13.72 0.68 13.60
C GLY A 109 -12.79 1.52 12.72
N VAL A 110 -11.49 1.47 12.95
CA VAL A 110 -10.50 2.09 12.08
C VAL A 110 -9.58 1.00 11.56
N VAL A 111 -9.48 0.86 10.24
CA VAL A 111 -8.52 -0.02 9.58
C VAL A 111 -7.56 0.85 8.79
N LYS A 112 -6.26 0.76 9.08
CA LYS A 112 -5.20 1.31 8.24
C LYS A 112 -4.63 0.20 7.37
N LEU A 113 -4.66 0.39 6.05
CA LEU A 113 -4.09 -0.52 5.07
C LEU A 113 -2.96 0.18 4.32
N PRO A 114 -1.69 -0.11 4.63
CA PRO A 114 -0.54 0.57 4.02
C PRO A 114 -0.28 0.16 2.56
N THR A 115 -0.65 -1.06 2.18
CA THR A 115 -0.49 -1.59 0.81
C THR A 115 -1.41 -2.78 0.58
N PHE A 116 -1.72 -3.07 -0.69
CA PHE A 116 -2.49 -4.26 -1.08
C PHE A 116 -1.56 -5.45 -1.28
N TYR A 117 -1.07 -6.02 -0.16
CA TYR A 117 -0.18 -7.18 -0.18
C TYR A 117 -0.94 -8.49 -0.38
N GLY A 118 -0.32 -9.42 -1.08
CA GLY A 118 -0.82 -10.77 -1.28
C GLY A 118 0.26 -11.69 -1.81
N THR A 119 0.25 -12.96 -1.39
CA THR A 119 1.11 -14.01 -1.96
C THR A 119 0.38 -14.65 -3.13
N MET A 120 1.01 -14.62 -4.32
CA MET A 120 0.39 -15.12 -5.55
C MET A 120 0.52 -16.65 -5.70
N ASP A 121 1.58 -17.21 -5.11
CA ASP A 121 2.02 -18.60 -5.24
C ASP A 121 1.57 -19.52 -4.08
N LYS A 122 0.86 -18.97 -3.10
CA LYS A 122 0.42 -19.73 -1.90
C LYS A 122 -1.10 -19.69 -1.72
N ARG A 123 -1.62 -20.79 -1.17
CA ARG A 123 -3.03 -20.92 -0.78
C ARG A 123 -3.24 -20.49 0.69
N PRO A 124 -4.47 -20.14 1.10
CA PRO A 124 -4.78 -19.62 2.44
C PRO A 124 -4.23 -20.42 3.62
N ASN A 125 -4.09 -21.74 3.48
CA ASN A 125 -3.64 -22.62 4.56
C ASN A 125 -2.13 -22.98 4.49
N GLN A 126 -1.39 -22.39 3.57
CA GLN A 126 0.04 -22.66 3.43
C GLN A 126 0.88 -21.71 4.29
N PRO A 127 2.00 -22.19 4.90
CA PRO A 127 2.90 -21.33 5.65
C PRO A 127 3.40 -20.15 4.82
N GLY A 128 3.33 -18.95 5.41
CA GLY A 128 3.74 -17.71 4.75
C GLY A 128 2.71 -17.16 3.75
N PHE A 129 1.47 -17.68 3.71
CA PHE A 129 0.37 -17.03 3.02
C PHE A 129 0.06 -15.68 3.66
N ARG A 130 -0.08 -14.64 2.83
CA ARG A 130 -0.50 -13.29 3.25
C ARG A 130 -1.54 -12.76 2.28
N SER A 131 -2.53 -12.06 2.80
CA SER A 131 -3.57 -11.39 2.02
C SER A 131 -4.11 -10.20 2.81
N ALA A 132 -4.06 -9.04 2.20
CA ALA A 132 -4.66 -7.82 2.74
C ALA A 132 -6.16 -7.99 2.99
N THR A 133 -6.86 -8.65 2.07
CA THR A 133 -8.29 -8.96 2.18
C THR A 133 -8.61 -9.80 3.40
N VAL A 134 -7.83 -10.88 3.62
CA VAL A 134 -8.04 -11.79 4.77
C VAL A 134 -7.79 -11.07 6.08
N ASP A 135 -6.74 -10.25 6.15
CA ASP A 135 -6.40 -9.55 7.39
C ASP A 135 -7.41 -8.43 7.69
N VAL A 136 -7.88 -7.70 6.67
CA VAL A 136 -8.99 -6.74 6.84
C VAL A 136 -10.27 -7.45 7.26
N ALA A 137 -10.63 -8.60 6.65
CA ALA A 137 -11.81 -9.37 7.02
C ALA A 137 -11.80 -9.79 8.49
N LYS A 138 -10.64 -10.22 9.02
CA LYS A 138 -10.47 -10.52 10.46
C LYS A 138 -10.74 -9.31 11.35
N ARG A 139 -10.28 -8.11 10.94
CA ARG A 139 -10.54 -6.87 11.69
C ARG A 139 -12.04 -6.51 11.66
N LEU A 140 -12.68 -6.66 10.50
CA LEU A 140 -14.13 -6.40 10.36
C LEU A 140 -14.96 -7.36 11.23
N ALA A 141 -14.59 -8.63 11.31
CA ALA A 141 -15.23 -9.60 12.19
C ALA A 141 -15.14 -9.19 13.66
N ALA A 142 -13.96 -8.77 14.13
CA ALA A 142 -13.76 -8.25 15.48
C ALA A 142 -14.62 -6.99 15.73
N PHE A 143 -14.67 -6.05 14.78
CA PHE A 143 -15.48 -4.83 14.90
C PHE A 143 -16.99 -5.12 14.92
N ASN A 144 -17.45 -6.12 14.17
CA ASN A 144 -18.84 -6.57 14.25
C ASN A 144 -19.17 -7.11 15.65
N SER A 145 -18.26 -7.89 16.25
CA SER A 145 -18.42 -8.41 17.62
C SER A 145 -18.43 -7.29 18.67
N GLU A 146 -17.65 -6.21 18.45
CA GLU A 146 -17.62 -5.01 19.32
C GLU A 146 -18.78 -4.04 19.05
N ASN A 147 -19.64 -4.37 18.10
CA ASN A 147 -20.80 -3.57 17.68
C ASN A 147 -20.45 -2.10 17.35
N VAL A 148 -19.39 -1.86 16.56
CA VAL A 148 -19.04 -0.52 16.07
C VAL A 148 -20.18 0.07 15.23
N SER A 149 -20.33 1.38 15.22
CA SER A 149 -21.40 2.10 14.48
C SER A 149 -21.05 2.31 13.00
N GLY A 150 -19.76 2.29 12.66
CA GLY A 150 -19.25 2.51 11.31
C GLY A 150 -17.77 2.14 11.20
N LEU A 151 -17.24 2.27 10.00
CA LEU A 151 -15.83 1.95 9.67
C LEU A 151 -15.16 3.16 9.02
N ILE A 152 -13.91 3.39 9.39
CA ILE A 152 -12.96 4.22 8.66
C ILE A 152 -11.92 3.29 8.04
N LEU A 153 -11.86 3.26 6.71
CA LEU A 153 -10.81 2.57 5.95
C LEU A 153 -9.77 3.60 5.53
N ASP A 154 -8.61 3.58 6.17
CA ASP A 154 -7.53 4.53 5.90
C ASP A 154 -6.60 3.99 4.80
N LEU A 155 -6.70 4.59 3.61
CA LEU A 155 -5.86 4.33 2.43
C LEU A 155 -4.87 5.46 2.17
N ARG A 156 -4.70 6.41 3.10
CA ARG A 156 -3.69 7.47 2.96
C ARG A 156 -2.30 6.86 2.93
N ASP A 157 -1.45 7.36 2.05
CA ASP A 157 -0.08 6.89 1.80
C ASP A 157 0.01 5.45 1.23
N ASN A 158 -1.12 4.89 0.79
CA ASN A 158 -1.16 3.56 0.18
C ASN A 158 -0.95 3.66 -1.34
N GLY A 159 0.27 3.39 -1.80
CA GLY A 159 0.64 3.41 -3.23
C GLY A 159 0.05 2.28 -4.08
N GLY A 160 -0.85 1.46 -3.53
CA GLY A 160 -1.49 0.35 -4.24
C GLY A 160 -0.94 -1.02 -3.90
N GLY A 161 -0.80 -1.89 -4.89
CA GLY A 161 -0.34 -3.26 -4.75
C GLY A 161 -1.09 -4.22 -5.67
N SER A 162 -1.50 -5.36 -5.16
CA SER A 162 -2.16 -6.42 -5.93
C SER A 162 -3.57 -6.03 -6.39
N LEU A 163 -3.79 -6.06 -7.71
CA LEU A 163 -5.12 -5.88 -8.31
C LEU A 163 -6.12 -6.91 -7.77
N ARG A 164 -5.69 -8.17 -7.61
CA ARG A 164 -6.52 -9.24 -7.06
C ARG A 164 -6.98 -8.92 -5.63
N GLU A 165 -6.09 -8.40 -4.81
CA GLU A 165 -6.45 -7.99 -3.44
C GLU A 165 -7.42 -6.80 -3.44
N ALA A 166 -7.25 -5.81 -4.33
CA ALA A 166 -8.19 -4.70 -4.44
C ALA A 166 -9.60 -5.19 -4.80
N VAL A 167 -9.71 -6.08 -5.80
CA VAL A 167 -10.98 -6.66 -6.21
C VAL A 167 -11.61 -7.49 -5.09
N SER A 168 -10.82 -8.33 -4.42
CA SER A 168 -11.29 -9.17 -3.32
C SER A 168 -11.71 -8.34 -2.10
N LEU A 169 -10.94 -7.31 -1.75
CA LEU A 169 -11.24 -6.43 -0.61
C LEU A 169 -12.53 -5.64 -0.83
N THR A 170 -12.81 -5.19 -2.06
CA THR A 170 -14.08 -4.54 -2.40
C THR A 170 -15.27 -5.47 -2.10
N GLY A 171 -15.10 -6.78 -2.29
CA GLY A 171 -16.11 -7.80 -1.96
C GLY A 171 -16.47 -7.91 -0.48
N LEU A 172 -15.67 -7.35 0.43
CA LEU A 172 -16.04 -7.26 1.85
C LEU A 172 -17.16 -6.23 2.10
N PHE A 173 -17.38 -5.30 1.15
CA PHE A 173 -18.29 -4.17 1.26
C PHE A 173 -19.40 -4.18 0.21
N VAL A 174 -19.18 -4.81 -0.93
CA VAL A 174 -20.11 -4.90 -2.07
C VAL A 174 -20.38 -6.37 -2.34
N ARG A 175 -21.67 -6.74 -2.42
CA ARG A 175 -22.07 -8.15 -2.52
C ARG A 175 -21.75 -8.78 -3.88
N SER A 176 -21.97 -8.03 -4.96
CA SER A 176 -21.82 -8.53 -6.33
C SER A 176 -21.70 -7.37 -7.31
N GLY A 177 -21.25 -7.65 -8.51
CA GLY A 177 -21.13 -6.68 -9.60
C GLY A 177 -19.66 -6.37 -9.92
N PRO A 178 -19.43 -5.48 -10.91
CA PRO A 178 -18.10 -5.10 -11.36
C PRO A 178 -17.34 -4.31 -10.27
N VAL A 179 -16.02 -4.41 -10.26
CA VAL A 179 -15.13 -3.62 -9.39
C VAL A 179 -14.28 -2.66 -10.21
N VAL A 180 -13.78 -3.12 -11.31
CA VAL A 180 -12.88 -2.38 -12.20
C VAL A 180 -12.96 -2.94 -13.61
N GLN A 181 -12.76 -2.10 -14.60
CA GLN A 181 -12.63 -2.47 -16.00
C GLN A 181 -11.15 -2.35 -16.39
N VAL A 182 -10.60 -3.38 -17.02
CA VAL A 182 -9.20 -3.42 -17.47
C VAL A 182 -9.21 -3.46 -19.00
N ARG A 183 -8.66 -2.43 -19.63
CA ARG A 183 -8.50 -2.36 -21.09
C ARG A 183 -7.10 -2.82 -21.46
N GLU A 184 -7.05 -3.94 -22.12
CA GLU A 184 -5.88 -4.49 -22.80
C GLU A 184 -5.86 -4.04 -24.27
N ALA A 185 -4.83 -4.43 -25.01
CA ALA A 185 -4.68 -4.00 -26.41
C ALA A 185 -5.88 -4.36 -27.32
N ARG A 186 -6.59 -5.45 -27.04
CA ARG A 186 -7.64 -5.99 -27.91
C ARG A 186 -9.00 -6.17 -27.25
N GLN A 187 -9.11 -5.98 -25.95
CA GLN A 187 -10.34 -6.26 -25.19
C GLN A 187 -10.45 -5.42 -23.93
N ILE A 188 -11.67 -5.30 -23.44
CA ILE A 188 -11.96 -4.78 -22.10
C ILE A 188 -12.44 -5.95 -21.26
N VAL A 189 -11.76 -6.19 -20.13
CA VAL A 189 -12.12 -7.22 -19.17
C VAL A 189 -12.71 -6.53 -17.94
N VAL A 190 -13.95 -6.90 -17.61
CA VAL A 190 -14.61 -6.44 -16.38
C VAL A 190 -14.30 -7.43 -15.27
N LEU A 191 -13.67 -6.96 -14.18
CA LEU A 191 -13.38 -7.78 -13.02
C LEU A 191 -14.51 -7.63 -11.99
N PRO A 192 -15.30 -8.67 -11.76
CA PRO A 192 -16.38 -8.63 -10.77
C PRO A 192 -15.86 -8.90 -9.36
N VAL A 193 -16.67 -8.56 -8.37
CA VAL A 193 -16.52 -9.07 -7.00
C VAL A 193 -16.43 -10.60 -7.05
N PRO A 194 -15.40 -11.20 -6.46
CA PRO A 194 -15.31 -12.66 -6.40
C PRO A 194 -16.52 -13.26 -5.68
N ASN A 195 -16.95 -14.47 -6.09
CA ASN A 195 -17.92 -15.24 -5.32
C ASN A 195 -17.31 -15.63 -3.96
N MET A 196 -17.32 -14.68 -3.04
CA MET A 196 -17.01 -14.90 -1.63
C MET A 196 -18.31 -15.20 -0.89
N ASP A 197 -18.20 -15.69 0.35
CA ASP A 197 -19.33 -15.96 1.24
C ASP A 197 -20.43 -14.87 1.08
N PRO A 198 -21.70 -15.25 0.84
CA PRO A 198 -22.81 -14.33 0.59
C PRO A 198 -23.09 -13.32 1.72
N ALA A 199 -22.50 -13.50 2.88
CA ALA A 199 -22.50 -12.50 3.93
C ALA A 199 -21.43 -11.45 3.66
N MET A 200 -21.82 -10.23 3.18
CA MET A 200 -20.91 -9.09 3.21
C MET A 200 -20.28 -8.98 4.60
N ALA A 201 -18.94 -8.88 4.65
CA ALA A 201 -18.23 -8.84 5.91
C ALA A 201 -18.58 -7.60 6.76
N PHE A 202 -19.01 -6.50 6.11
CA PHE A 202 -19.38 -5.28 6.82
C PHE A 202 -20.53 -4.52 6.13
N ARG A 203 -21.64 -4.32 6.86
CA ARG A 203 -22.87 -3.70 6.34
C ARG A 203 -23.13 -2.28 6.83
N LYS A 204 -22.41 -1.85 7.88
CA LYS A 204 -22.58 -0.51 8.48
C LYS A 204 -21.92 0.56 7.60
N PRO A 205 -22.15 1.85 7.85
CA PRO A 205 -21.55 2.96 7.11
C PRO A 205 -20.02 2.83 7.01
N VAL A 206 -19.46 3.21 5.86
CA VAL A 206 -18.03 3.20 5.58
C VAL A 206 -17.58 4.57 5.11
N LEU A 207 -16.47 5.03 5.66
CA LEU A 207 -15.74 6.20 5.23
C LEU A 207 -14.36 5.73 4.77
N VAL A 208 -13.90 6.24 3.63
CA VAL A 208 -12.55 5.93 3.10
C VAL A 208 -11.72 7.19 3.15
N LEU A 209 -10.56 7.13 3.81
CA LEU A 209 -9.60 8.22 3.80
C LEU A 209 -8.62 8.04 2.64
N ILE A 210 -8.44 9.10 1.85
CA ILE A 210 -7.49 9.16 0.73
C ILE A 210 -6.61 10.40 0.83
N ASN A 211 -5.44 10.36 0.19
CA ASN A 211 -4.59 11.52 -0.03
C ASN A 211 -3.87 11.42 -1.39
N ARG A 212 -3.04 12.42 -1.74
CA ARG A 212 -2.28 12.45 -3.00
C ARG A 212 -1.32 11.26 -3.19
N ALA A 213 -0.99 10.52 -2.13
CA ALA A 213 -0.17 9.32 -2.19
C ALA A 213 -1.01 8.02 -2.32
N SER A 214 -2.34 8.10 -2.23
CA SER A 214 -3.23 6.96 -2.50
C SER A 214 -3.26 6.67 -4.00
N ALA A 215 -2.75 5.51 -4.44
CA ALA A 215 -2.55 5.22 -5.86
C ALA A 215 -3.00 3.82 -6.27
N SER A 216 -3.29 3.64 -7.57
CA SER A 216 -3.47 2.32 -8.21
C SER A 216 -4.56 1.46 -7.55
N ALA A 217 -4.21 0.35 -6.86
CA ALA A 217 -5.17 -0.52 -6.16
C ALA A 217 -6.04 0.25 -5.14
N SER A 218 -5.48 1.26 -4.46
CA SER A 218 -6.24 2.16 -3.58
C SER A 218 -7.32 2.92 -4.33
N GLU A 219 -6.99 3.40 -5.53
CA GLU A 219 -7.93 4.13 -6.39
C GLU A 219 -9.01 3.22 -6.95
N ILE A 220 -8.69 1.94 -7.20
CA ILE A 220 -9.68 0.94 -7.61
C ILE A 220 -10.71 0.73 -6.50
N VAL A 221 -10.27 0.49 -5.27
CA VAL A 221 -11.17 0.26 -4.13
C VAL A 221 -11.97 1.52 -3.81
N ALA A 222 -11.31 2.67 -3.68
CA ALA A 222 -11.96 3.94 -3.37
C ALA A 222 -13.00 4.31 -4.45
N GLY A 223 -12.59 4.21 -5.74
CA GLY A 223 -13.48 4.51 -6.86
C GLY A 223 -14.69 3.57 -6.95
N ALA A 224 -14.48 2.26 -6.76
CA ALA A 224 -15.58 1.30 -6.77
C ALA A 224 -16.57 1.56 -5.61
N LEU A 225 -16.08 1.76 -4.39
CA LEU A 225 -16.94 2.04 -3.24
C LEU A 225 -17.71 3.36 -3.39
N GLN A 226 -17.09 4.39 -4.00
CA GLN A 226 -17.75 5.65 -4.33
C GLN A 226 -18.83 5.47 -5.40
N ASP A 227 -18.51 4.80 -6.51
CA ASP A 227 -19.45 4.58 -7.61
C ASP A 227 -20.66 3.76 -7.18
N TYR A 228 -20.49 2.80 -6.27
CA TYR A 228 -21.61 2.09 -5.65
C TYR A 228 -22.40 2.91 -4.63
N GLY A 229 -21.92 4.10 -4.24
CA GLY A 229 -22.49 4.82 -3.10
C GLY A 229 -22.36 4.05 -1.79
N ARG A 230 -21.35 3.17 -1.68
CA ARG A 230 -21.14 2.32 -0.50
C ARG A 230 -20.29 2.99 0.56
N ALA A 231 -19.48 3.96 0.19
CA ALA A 231 -18.63 4.73 1.09
C ALA A 231 -18.59 6.21 0.69
N VAL A 232 -18.36 7.07 1.68
CA VAL A 232 -17.99 8.47 1.50
C VAL A 232 -16.47 8.57 1.53
N LEU A 233 -15.90 9.24 0.54
CA LEU A 233 -14.45 9.49 0.45
C LEU A 233 -14.11 10.83 1.09
N VAL A 234 -13.11 10.83 1.96
CA VAL A 234 -12.66 12.04 2.68
C VAL A 234 -11.15 12.17 2.58
N GLY A 235 -10.66 13.36 2.35
CA GLY A 235 -9.23 13.64 2.34
C GLY A 235 -8.82 14.72 1.35
N ASP A 236 -7.65 14.55 0.70
CA ASP A 236 -7.15 15.49 -0.30
C ASP A 236 -8.11 15.64 -1.48
N THR A 237 -8.00 16.72 -2.22
CA THR A 237 -8.89 17.02 -3.37
C THR A 237 -9.01 15.84 -4.33
N GLN A 238 -7.94 15.08 -4.50
CA GLN A 238 -7.91 13.85 -5.31
C GLN A 238 -6.79 12.92 -4.86
N SER A 239 -6.85 11.66 -5.28
CA SER A 239 -5.78 10.68 -5.14
C SER A 239 -4.66 10.90 -6.17
N HIS A 240 -3.71 9.99 -6.29
CA HIS A 240 -2.51 10.10 -7.14
C HIS A 240 -2.81 10.23 -8.64
N GLY A 241 -3.77 9.47 -9.16
CA GLY A 241 -4.13 9.49 -10.57
C GLY A 241 -3.45 8.42 -11.44
N LYS A 242 -3.02 7.30 -10.87
CA LYS A 242 -2.44 6.19 -11.65
C LYS A 242 -3.53 5.29 -12.22
N GLY A 243 -3.71 5.30 -13.54
CA GLY A 243 -4.69 4.50 -14.28
C GLY A 243 -4.09 3.37 -15.11
N THR A 244 -2.82 2.99 -14.88
CA THR A 244 -2.11 1.98 -15.68
C THR A 244 -1.80 0.72 -14.89
N VAL A 245 -1.88 -0.44 -15.57
CA VAL A 245 -1.43 -1.74 -15.05
C VAL A 245 -0.04 -2.04 -15.59
N GLN A 246 0.86 -2.42 -14.70
CA GLN A 246 2.24 -2.74 -15.05
C GLN A 246 2.53 -4.21 -14.74
N THR A 247 3.19 -4.87 -15.70
CA THR A 247 3.65 -6.25 -15.57
C THR A 247 5.18 -6.27 -15.49
N VAL A 248 5.71 -7.07 -14.57
CA VAL A 248 7.15 -7.32 -14.48
C VAL A 248 7.45 -8.57 -15.28
N MET A 249 8.27 -8.44 -16.32
CA MET A 249 8.67 -9.52 -17.23
C MET A 249 10.15 -9.82 -17.04
N PRO A 250 10.53 -11.07 -16.67
CA PRO A 250 11.94 -11.47 -16.64
C PRO A 250 12.57 -11.39 -18.04
N LEU A 251 13.82 -10.92 -18.12
CA LEU A 251 14.57 -10.81 -19.37
C LEU A 251 15.40 -12.09 -19.64
N GLY A 252 14.74 -13.25 -19.71
CA GLY A 252 15.33 -14.54 -20.03
C GLY A 252 16.02 -15.22 -18.85
N SER A 253 17.03 -14.61 -18.22
CA SER A 253 17.67 -15.14 -17.02
C SER A 253 17.76 -14.08 -15.91
N GLU A 254 17.91 -14.51 -14.67
CA GLU A 254 18.08 -13.62 -13.52
C GLU A 254 19.24 -12.63 -13.69
N LYS A 255 20.25 -12.99 -14.46
CA LYS A 255 21.43 -12.13 -14.75
C LYS A 255 21.05 -10.87 -15.54
N PHE A 256 20.04 -10.94 -16.39
CA PHE A 256 19.58 -9.81 -17.20
C PHE A 256 18.51 -8.95 -16.48
N GLY A 257 18.02 -9.42 -15.31
CA GLY A 257 17.03 -8.71 -14.53
C GLY A 257 15.62 -8.83 -15.12
N SER A 258 14.78 -7.82 -14.87
CA SER A 258 13.39 -7.80 -15.31
C SER A 258 13.02 -6.41 -15.83
N MET A 259 12.11 -6.38 -16.79
CA MET A 259 11.55 -5.18 -17.37
C MET A 259 10.14 -4.95 -16.81
N LYS A 260 9.85 -3.75 -16.37
CA LYS A 260 8.51 -3.34 -15.94
C LYS A 260 7.83 -2.58 -17.09
N VAL A 261 6.76 -3.17 -17.63
CA VAL A 261 6.06 -2.65 -18.81
C VAL A 261 4.62 -2.35 -18.49
N THR A 262 4.11 -1.24 -19.01
CA THR A 262 2.67 -0.95 -18.99
C THR A 262 1.97 -1.81 -20.04
N THR A 263 1.06 -2.69 -19.60
CA THR A 263 0.37 -3.65 -20.45
C THR A 263 -1.12 -3.38 -20.61
N ALA A 264 -1.71 -2.61 -19.71
CA ALA A 264 -3.12 -2.28 -19.72
C ALA A 264 -3.40 -0.95 -19.01
N SER A 265 -4.61 -0.43 -19.21
CA SER A 265 -5.17 0.68 -18.44
C SER A 265 -6.39 0.19 -17.67
N PHE A 266 -6.62 0.71 -16.49
CA PHE A 266 -7.83 0.41 -15.76
C PHE A 266 -8.76 1.62 -15.67
N TYR A 267 -10.03 1.33 -15.51
CA TYR A 267 -11.12 2.29 -15.49
C TYR A 267 -12.08 1.94 -14.34
N ARG A 268 -12.66 2.95 -13.77
CA ARG A 268 -13.79 2.81 -12.81
C ARG A 268 -14.96 2.11 -13.49
N ILE A 269 -15.87 1.61 -12.71
CA ILE A 269 -17.09 0.98 -13.22
C ILE A 269 -18.00 1.97 -13.97
N ASN A 270 -17.92 3.26 -13.66
CA ASN A 270 -18.60 4.35 -14.40
C ASN A 270 -17.92 4.70 -15.74
N GLY A 271 -16.84 4.01 -16.11
CA GLY A 271 -16.11 4.20 -17.35
C GLY A 271 -14.98 5.24 -17.32
N ALA A 272 -14.89 6.05 -16.27
CA ALA A 272 -13.84 7.06 -16.14
C ALA A 272 -12.48 6.44 -15.79
N SER A 273 -11.40 6.89 -16.43
CA SER A 273 -10.05 6.56 -16.00
C SER A 273 -9.67 7.33 -14.73
N THR A 274 -8.84 6.73 -13.89
CA THR A 274 -8.17 7.45 -12.80
C THR A 274 -6.92 8.19 -13.29
N GLN A 275 -6.44 7.90 -14.51
CA GLN A 275 -5.20 8.44 -15.06
C GLN A 275 -5.16 9.98 -14.96
N ARG A 276 -4.13 10.54 -14.32
CA ARG A 276 -3.92 11.96 -14.02
C ARG A 276 -4.94 12.63 -13.10
N LYS A 277 -6.19 12.18 -13.08
CA LYS A 277 -7.28 12.81 -12.31
C LYS A 277 -7.52 12.18 -10.95
N GLY A 278 -7.08 10.93 -10.77
CA GLY A 278 -7.34 10.20 -9.52
C GLY A 278 -8.81 9.95 -9.26
N VAL A 279 -9.12 9.73 -8.00
CA VAL A 279 -10.46 9.68 -7.42
C VAL A 279 -10.62 10.90 -6.54
N GLY A 280 -11.63 11.74 -6.78
CA GLY A 280 -11.91 12.92 -5.98
C GLY A 280 -12.56 12.55 -4.65
N ALA A 281 -12.22 13.27 -3.57
CA ALA A 281 -12.91 13.14 -2.31
C ALA A 281 -14.32 13.76 -2.38
N ASP A 282 -15.30 13.16 -1.70
CA ASP A 282 -16.64 13.73 -1.52
C ASP A 282 -16.60 14.85 -0.48
N ILE A 283 -15.73 14.69 0.53
CA ILE A 283 -15.45 15.72 1.55
C ILE A 283 -13.96 16.02 1.54
N VAL A 284 -13.61 17.23 1.13
CA VAL A 284 -12.21 17.67 1.04
C VAL A 284 -11.71 18.14 2.39
N ILE A 285 -10.64 17.47 2.88
CA ILE A 285 -9.85 17.89 4.04
C ILE A 285 -8.38 17.82 3.57
N PRO A 286 -7.82 18.92 3.05
CA PRO A 286 -6.52 18.90 2.42
C PRO A 286 -5.42 18.61 3.45
N SER A 287 -4.47 17.77 3.05
CA SER A 287 -3.22 17.53 3.77
C SER A 287 -2.08 18.40 3.22
N THR A 288 -0.92 18.34 3.86
CA THR A 288 0.29 18.98 3.32
C THR A 288 0.68 18.45 1.95
N LEU A 289 0.30 17.20 1.61
CA LEU A 289 0.59 16.59 0.31
C LEU A 289 -0.24 17.20 -0.83
N ASP A 290 -1.43 17.73 -0.53
CA ASP A 290 -2.31 18.32 -1.54
C ASP A 290 -1.71 19.60 -2.17
N GLY A 291 -0.83 20.27 -1.44
CA GLY A 291 -0.06 21.43 -1.92
C GLY A 291 1.27 21.10 -2.60
N LEU A 292 1.65 19.81 -2.69
CA LEU A 292 2.90 19.38 -3.30
C LEU A 292 2.67 18.87 -4.73
N ASP A 293 3.74 18.92 -5.55
CA ASP A 293 3.74 18.35 -6.90
C ASP A 293 3.78 16.82 -6.91
N ILE A 294 2.75 16.20 -6.29
CA ILE A 294 2.56 14.76 -6.20
C ILE A 294 1.37 14.37 -7.08
N GLY A 295 1.57 13.40 -7.96
CA GLY A 295 0.52 12.85 -8.83
C GLY A 295 1.03 12.41 -10.18
N GLU A 296 0.25 11.57 -10.85
CA GLU A 296 0.56 11.07 -12.19
C GLU A 296 0.57 12.20 -13.24
N ASP A 297 -0.20 13.26 -13.01
CA ASP A 297 -0.27 14.46 -13.84
C ASP A 297 1.03 15.26 -13.85
N LYS A 298 1.88 15.08 -12.83
CA LYS A 298 3.20 15.73 -12.70
C LYS A 298 4.33 14.92 -13.35
N LEU A 299 4.07 13.68 -13.74
CA LEU A 299 5.10 12.83 -14.32
C LEU A 299 5.29 13.13 -15.82
N PRO A 300 6.55 13.36 -16.28
CA PRO A 300 6.82 13.53 -17.70
C PRO A 300 6.39 12.27 -18.47
N GLY A 301 5.68 12.48 -19.59
CA GLY A 301 5.23 11.37 -20.44
C GLY A 301 4.08 10.52 -19.90
N SER A 302 3.41 10.94 -18.81
CA SER A 302 2.22 10.26 -18.32
C SER A 302 1.13 10.20 -19.40
N LEU A 303 0.45 9.06 -19.55
CA LEU A 303 -0.62 8.88 -20.52
C LEU A 303 -1.78 9.84 -20.25
N PRO A 304 -2.50 10.29 -21.31
CA PRO A 304 -3.66 11.17 -21.14
C PRO A 304 -4.81 10.43 -20.43
N TRP A 305 -5.68 11.22 -19.82
CA TRP A 305 -6.95 10.73 -19.31
C TRP A 305 -7.85 10.27 -20.45
N THR A 306 -8.53 9.15 -20.26
CA THR A 306 -9.47 8.58 -21.24
C THR A 306 -10.72 8.07 -20.52
N GLN A 307 -11.76 7.78 -21.30
CA GLN A 307 -13.00 7.20 -20.81
C GLN A 307 -13.42 6.05 -21.73
N ILE A 308 -14.08 5.05 -21.16
CA ILE A 308 -14.71 3.94 -21.86
C ILE A 308 -16.19 3.86 -21.48
N GLU A 309 -16.91 2.92 -22.05
CA GLU A 309 -18.31 2.67 -21.70
C GLU A 309 -18.44 2.20 -20.24
N GLN A 310 -19.49 2.66 -19.57
CA GLN A 310 -19.82 2.28 -18.21
C GLN A 310 -20.19 0.78 -18.15
N ALA A 311 -19.68 0.08 -17.13
CA ALA A 311 -20.13 -1.28 -16.84
C ALA A 311 -21.55 -1.28 -16.25
N LEU A 312 -22.26 -2.38 -16.40
CA LEU A 312 -23.59 -2.54 -15.79
C LEU A 312 -23.42 -2.78 -14.27
N TYR A 313 -23.89 -1.84 -13.46
CA TYR A 313 -23.96 -1.98 -11.99
C TYR A 313 -25.15 -1.25 -11.41
N ILE A 314 -25.53 -1.64 -10.20
CA ILE A 314 -26.64 -1.03 -9.46
C ILE A 314 -26.05 -0.39 -8.20
N PRO A 315 -26.14 0.93 -8.01
CA PRO A 315 -25.73 1.59 -6.77
C PRO A 315 -26.43 1.01 -5.54
N VAL A 316 -25.73 0.88 -4.44
CA VAL A 316 -26.27 0.37 -3.17
C VAL A 316 -27.02 1.46 -2.44
N ALA A 317 -26.54 2.68 -2.52
CA ALA A 317 -27.15 3.87 -1.94
C ALA A 317 -26.74 5.13 -2.72
N ASP A 318 -27.50 6.18 -2.55
CA ASP A 318 -27.16 7.52 -3.01
C ASP A 318 -26.58 8.30 -1.82
N VAL A 319 -25.26 8.29 -1.71
CA VAL A 319 -24.55 9.00 -0.62
C VAL A 319 -24.55 10.51 -0.78
N SER A 320 -24.98 11.04 -1.93
CA SER A 320 -25.14 12.50 -2.14
C SER A 320 -26.25 13.11 -1.28
N LYS A 321 -27.03 12.26 -0.62
CA LYS A 321 -28.14 12.66 0.26
C LYS A 321 -27.74 12.80 1.74
N PHE A 322 -26.48 12.55 2.07
CA PHE A 322 -25.91 12.70 3.40
C PHE A 322 -24.83 13.78 3.39
#